data_f6ed360a5a3c8290f28f578cccb9dee9
#
_entry.id   f6ed360a5a3c8290f28f578cccb9dee9
#
_cell.length_a   1.000
_cell.length_b   1.000
_cell.length_c   1.000
_cell.angle_alpha   90.00
_cell.angle_beta   90.00
_cell.angle_gamma   90.00
#
_symmetry.space_group_name_H-M   'P 1'
#
loop_
_entity.id
_entity.type
_entity.pdbx_description
1 polymer ?
#
loop_
_entity_poly.entity_id
_entity_poly.type
_entity_poly.pdbx_seq_one_letter_code
_entity_poly.pdbx_strand_id
1 'polypeptide(L)'
;MRRIISFMHISLDGFVAGPKGEMNWIKIDEEIFDHVGKRINKGDTALYGRVTYQMMENYWPTAADKPTATKHDIEHSKWYAKVHKVVLSKTMKEAGLTNTTIISNNLSDRINEIRHQEGSEILLFGSPSATHSLIQLDLIDGYWLFVNPIILGQGIPLFVDIKDKVKLNLLTTRQFTSGVTELNYIVDRP
;
A
#
# COMPACT_ATOMS: atom_id res chain seq x y z
N MET A 1 -7.68 -8.94 -16.21
CA MET A 1 -7.71 -9.04 -14.72
C MET A 1 -6.80 -7.97 -14.15
N ARG A 2 -7.27 -7.20 -13.16
CA ARG A 2 -6.53 -6.11 -12.50
C ARG A 2 -5.40 -6.67 -11.66
N ARG A 3 -4.26 -6.00 -11.66
CA ARG A 3 -3.09 -6.40 -10.84
C ARG A 3 -3.21 -5.81 -9.44
N ILE A 4 -2.76 -6.56 -8.44
CA ILE A 4 -2.59 -6.10 -7.06
C ILE A 4 -1.11 -5.81 -6.84
N ILE A 5 -0.80 -4.55 -6.56
CA ILE A 5 0.57 -4.07 -6.33
C ILE A 5 0.71 -3.65 -4.88
N SER A 6 1.60 -4.31 -4.15
CA SER A 6 1.95 -3.92 -2.78
C SER A 6 2.83 -2.68 -2.81
N PHE A 7 2.28 -1.55 -2.35
CA PHE A 7 2.99 -0.27 -2.20
C PHE A 7 3.48 -0.11 -0.78
N MET A 8 4.80 -0.05 -0.58
CA MET A 8 5.39 -0.08 0.76
C MET A 8 6.70 0.69 0.84
N HIS A 9 6.86 1.48 1.91
CA HIS A 9 8.18 1.92 2.36
C HIS A 9 8.80 0.84 3.23
N ILE A 10 10.08 0.54 3.00
CA ILE A 10 10.83 -0.46 3.78
C ILE A 10 12.20 0.08 4.18
N SER A 11 12.75 -0.46 5.26
CA SER A 11 14.17 -0.34 5.58
C SER A 11 15.02 -1.18 4.63
N LEU A 12 16.33 -0.94 4.59
CA LEU A 12 17.26 -1.72 3.76
C LEU A 12 17.24 -3.23 4.12
N ASP A 13 17.00 -3.55 5.39
CA ASP A 13 16.87 -4.91 5.90
C ASP A 13 15.43 -5.45 5.92
N GLY A 14 14.50 -4.78 5.19
CA GLY A 14 13.18 -5.34 4.82
C GLY A 14 12.06 -5.18 5.85
N PHE A 15 12.20 -4.30 6.84
CA PHE A 15 11.12 -3.98 7.79
C PHE A 15 10.25 -2.82 7.28
N VAL A 16 8.96 -2.90 7.52
CA VAL A 16 7.96 -1.87 7.17
C VAL A 16 7.64 -0.93 8.33
N ALA A 17 7.96 -1.35 9.55
CA ALA A 17 7.83 -0.55 10.76
C ALA A 17 8.77 -1.09 11.84
N GLY A 18 9.05 -0.29 12.85
CA GLY A 18 9.72 -0.74 14.07
C GLY A 18 8.88 -1.75 14.87
N PRO A 19 9.41 -2.31 15.99
CA PRO A 19 8.73 -3.37 16.75
C PRO A 19 7.38 -2.96 17.36
N LYS A 20 7.17 -1.67 17.60
CA LYS A 20 5.91 -1.11 18.12
C LYS A 20 5.08 -0.39 17.03
N GLY A 21 5.44 -0.59 15.75
CA GLY A 21 4.79 0.06 14.63
C GLY A 21 5.33 1.45 14.28
N GLU A 22 6.51 1.82 14.77
CA GLU A 22 7.13 3.12 14.50
C GLU A 22 7.51 3.26 13.03
N MET A 23 7.15 4.40 12.42
CA MET A 23 7.43 4.73 11.01
C MET A 23 8.13 6.09 10.86
N ASN A 24 8.64 6.68 11.96
CA ASN A 24 9.29 7.99 11.97
C ASN A 24 10.65 8.02 11.23
N TRP A 25 11.15 6.87 10.82
CA TRP A 25 12.36 6.69 10.03
C TRP A 25 12.11 6.79 8.51
N ILE A 26 10.85 6.73 8.08
CA ILE A 26 10.48 6.82 6.67
C ILE A 26 10.79 8.24 6.17
N LYS A 27 11.62 8.33 5.14
CA LYS A 27 11.89 9.59 4.45
C LYS A 27 10.84 9.80 3.38
N ILE A 28 10.11 10.90 3.52
CA ILE A 28 9.12 11.35 2.54
C ILE A 28 9.38 12.84 2.30
N ASP A 29 9.51 13.21 1.05
CA ASP A 29 9.72 14.58 0.58
C ASP A 29 8.82 14.89 -0.62
N GLU A 30 8.86 16.12 -1.09
CA GLU A 30 8.03 16.58 -2.20
C GLU A 30 8.34 15.82 -3.51
N GLU A 31 9.61 15.45 -3.72
CA GLU A 31 10.02 14.68 -4.90
C GLU A 31 9.36 13.31 -4.92
N ILE A 32 9.35 12.61 -3.78
CA ILE A 32 8.69 11.31 -3.62
C ILE A 32 7.18 11.46 -3.79
N PHE A 33 6.57 12.47 -3.15
CA PHE A 33 5.14 12.70 -3.24
C PHE A 33 4.67 13.00 -4.66
N ASP A 34 5.37 13.86 -5.40
CA ASP A 34 5.04 14.18 -6.80
C ASP A 34 5.18 12.94 -7.71
N HIS A 35 6.18 12.09 -7.44
CA HIS A 35 6.36 10.85 -8.20
C HIS A 35 5.26 9.83 -7.90
N VAL A 36 5.00 9.57 -6.63
CA VAL A 36 3.99 8.62 -6.15
C VAL A 36 2.58 9.06 -6.57
N GLY A 37 2.28 10.36 -6.43
CA GLY A 37 0.98 10.94 -6.80
C GLY A 37 0.61 10.70 -8.26
N LYS A 38 1.57 10.73 -9.19
CA LYS A 38 1.32 10.46 -10.63
C LYS A 38 0.74 9.07 -10.88
N ARG A 39 1.10 8.07 -10.08
CA ARG A 39 0.57 6.70 -10.18
C ARG A 39 -0.71 6.55 -9.38
N ILE A 40 -0.73 7.01 -8.13
CA ILE A 40 -1.88 6.90 -7.22
C ILE A 40 -3.11 7.59 -7.80
N ASN A 41 -2.97 8.80 -8.36
CA ASN A 41 -4.08 9.57 -8.90
C ASN A 41 -4.78 8.90 -10.11
N LYS A 42 -4.16 7.90 -10.72
CA LYS A 42 -4.77 7.06 -11.77
C LYS A 42 -5.53 5.86 -11.19
N GLY A 43 -5.32 5.55 -9.92
CA GLY A 43 -5.93 4.43 -9.23
C GLY A 43 -7.38 4.72 -8.84
N ASP A 44 -8.27 3.75 -9.07
CA ASP A 44 -9.69 3.78 -8.71
C ASP A 44 -10.01 2.93 -7.48
N THR A 45 -9.09 2.07 -7.08
CA THR A 45 -9.27 1.15 -5.95
C THR A 45 -8.00 1.08 -5.10
N ALA A 46 -8.20 1.34 -3.81
CA ALA A 46 -7.17 1.24 -2.77
C ALA A 46 -7.49 0.08 -1.82
N LEU A 47 -6.52 -0.78 -1.55
CA LEU A 47 -6.65 -1.92 -0.65
C LEU A 47 -5.89 -1.65 0.64
N TYR A 48 -6.51 -1.98 1.76
CA TYR A 48 -5.95 -1.72 3.11
C TYR A 48 -6.21 -2.90 4.04
N GLY A 49 -5.36 -3.07 5.03
CA GLY A 49 -5.74 -3.72 6.28
C GLY A 49 -6.38 -2.71 7.24
N ARG A 50 -7.10 -3.19 8.24
CA ARG A 50 -7.87 -2.36 9.17
C ARG A 50 -7.07 -1.20 9.79
N VAL A 51 -5.89 -1.48 10.33
CA VAL A 51 -5.09 -0.46 11.04
C VAL A 51 -4.67 0.67 10.09
N THR A 52 -4.15 0.31 8.92
CA THR A 52 -3.76 1.31 7.90
C THR A 52 -4.97 2.10 7.41
N TYR A 53 -6.10 1.44 7.15
CA TYR A 53 -7.33 2.13 6.78
C TYR A 53 -7.73 3.17 7.84
N GLN A 54 -7.73 2.80 9.11
CA GLN A 54 -8.06 3.72 10.20
C GLN A 54 -7.09 4.91 10.29
N MET A 55 -5.79 4.69 10.06
CA MET A 55 -4.81 5.78 9.98
C MET A 55 -5.11 6.73 8.82
N MET A 56 -5.42 6.19 7.64
CA MET A 56 -5.76 6.99 6.45
C MET A 56 -7.07 7.77 6.66
N GLU A 57 -8.10 7.14 7.22
CA GLU A 57 -9.39 7.75 7.49
C GLU A 57 -9.31 8.86 8.55
N ASN A 58 -8.39 8.75 9.50
CA ASN A 58 -8.14 9.80 10.50
C ASN A 58 -7.38 11.01 9.95
N TYR A 59 -6.75 10.90 8.80
CA TYR A 59 -5.91 11.98 8.26
C TYR A 59 -6.49 12.60 6.99
N TRP A 60 -6.73 11.80 5.95
CA TRP A 60 -7.00 12.28 4.61
C TRP A 60 -8.31 13.05 4.43
N PRO A 61 -9.44 12.69 5.08
CA PRO A 61 -10.70 13.44 4.92
C PRO A 61 -10.61 14.92 5.27
N THR A 62 -9.69 15.32 6.16
CA THR A 62 -9.53 16.68 6.64
C THR A 62 -8.16 17.29 6.35
N ALA A 63 -7.25 16.54 5.69
CA ALA A 63 -5.88 17.00 5.48
C ALA A 63 -5.81 18.25 4.61
N ALA A 64 -6.65 18.36 3.58
CA ALA A 64 -6.73 19.52 2.71
C ALA A 64 -7.23 20.80 3.38
N ASP A 65 -7.97 20.68 4.48
CA ASP A 65 -8.57 21.83 5.20
C ASP A 65 -7.63 22.45 6.24
N LYS A 66 -6.47 21.84 6.47
CA LYS A 66 -5.50 22.34 7.45
C LYS A 66 -4.83 23.62 6.94
N PRO A 67 -4.56 24.61 7.80
CA PRO A 67 -3.84 25.82 7.40
C PRO A 67 -2.43 25.56 6.85
N THR A 68 -1.85 24.42 7.21
CA THR A 68 -0.51 23.97 6.77
C THR A 68 -0.57 22.92 5.67
N ALA A 69 -1.75 22.74 5.01
CA ALA A 69 -1.92 21.74 3.97
C ALA A 69 -0.94 21.98 2.83
N THR A 70 -0.18 20.97 2.50
CA THR A 70 0.73 20.95 1.36
C THR A 70 -0.04 20.67 0.06
N LYS A 71 0.62 20.88 -1.08
CA LYS A 71 0.08 20.44 -2.39
C LYS A 71 -0.31 18.97 -2.36
N HIS A 72 0.55 18.11 -1.78
CA HIS A 72 0.27 16.69 -1.63
C HIS A 72 -0.98 16.41 -0.79
N ASP A 73 -1.15 17.09 0.35
CA ASP A 73 -2.34 16.93 1.19
C ASP A 73 -3.62 17.23 0.41
N ILE A 74 -3.62 18.30 -0.39
CA ILE A 74 -4.77 18.70 -1.20
C ILE A 74 -5.06 17.67 -2.31
N GLU A 75 -4.05 17.25 -3.05
CA GLU A 75 -4.20 16.33 -4.18
C GLU A 75 -4.60 14.93 -3.69
N HIS A 76 -3.93 14.42 -2.67
CA HIS A 76 -4.21 13.09 -2.14
C HIS A 76 -5.57 13.02 -1.43
N SER A 77 -5.98 14.05 -0.70
CA SER A 77 -7.34 14.13 -0.10
C SER A 77 -8.44 14.08 -1.16
N LYS A 78 -8.26 14.78 -2.30
CA LYS A 78 -9.21 14.73 -3.42
C LYS A 78 -9.31 13.34 -4.05
N TRP A 79 -8.20 12.64 -4.19
CA TRP A 79 -8.18 11.26 -4.65
C TRP A 79 -8.81 10.33 -3.61
N TYR A 80 -8.43 10.46 -2.33
CA TYR A 80 -8.92 9.63 -1.23
C TYR A 80 -10.44 9.70 -1.05
N ALA A 81 -11.03 10.86 -1.28
CA ALA A 81 -12.48 11.05 -1.23
C ALA A 81 -13.23 10.27 -2.32
N LYS A 82 -12.58 9.99 -3.47
CA LYS A 82 -13.20 9.36 -4.65
C LYS A 82 -12.87 7.88 -4.80
N VAL A 83 -11.67 7.47 -4.35
CA VAL A 83 -11.19 6.10 -4.53
C VAL A 83 -12.09 5.10 -3.81
N HIS A 84 -12.36 3.96 -4.45
CA HIS A 84 -13.01 2.83 -3.78
C HIS A 84 -12.02 2.19 -2.80
N LYS A 85 -12.41 2.09 -1.55
CA LYS A 85 -11.59 1.51 -0.48
C LYS A 85 -12.02 0.08 -0.20
N VAL A 86 -11.10 -0.86 -0.30
CA VAL A 86 -11.31 -2.25 0.08
C VAL A 86 -10.51 -2.51 1.35
N VAL A 87 -11.17 -2.97 2.41
CA VAL A 87 -10.54 -3.16 3.72
C VAL A 87 -10.61 -4.62 4.15
N LEU A 88 -9.46 -5.22 4.38
CA LEU A 88 -9.36 -6.57 4.93
C LEU A 88 -9.50 -6.52 6.45
N SER A 89 -10.64 -6.97 6.98
CA SER A 89 -10.89 -6.95 8.43
C SER A 89 -11.95 -7.94 8.84
N LYS A 90 -11.65 -8.74 9.86
CA LYS A 90 -12.61 -9.63 10.52
C LYS A 90 -13.48 -8.94 11.58
N THR A 91 -13.13 -7.70 11.97
CA THR A 91 -13.74 -7.03 13.13
C THR A 91 -14.44 -5.72 12.80
N MET A 92 -14.15 -5.11 11.64
CA MET A 92 -14.85 -3.91 11.19
C MET A 92 -16.23 -4.25 10.64
N LYS A 93 -17.17 -3.30 10.78
CA LYS A 93 -18.50 -3.34 10.18
C LYS A 93 -18.62 -2.28 9.10
N GLU A 94 -19.40 -2.55 8.06
CA GLU A 94 -19.59 -1.63 6.92
C GLU A 94 -20.48 -0.41 7.23
N ALA A 95 -21.26 -0.48 8.32
CA ALA A 95 -22.23 0.56 8.64
C ALA A 95 -21.59 1.95 8.72
N GLY A 96 -22.11 2.89 7.92
CA GLY A 96 -21.69 4.30 7.91
C GLY A 96 -20.41 4.61 7.11
N LEU A 97 -19.82 3.64 6.42
CA LEU A 97 -18.63 3.87 5.59
C LEU A 97 -19.02 4.29 4.18
N THR A 98 -18.39 5.34 3.68
CA THR A 98 -18.61 5.83 2.31
C THR A 98 -17.59 5.22 1.35
N ASN A 99 -18.06 4.69 0.22
CA ASN A 99 -17.23 4.15 -0.85
C ASN A 99 -16.20 3.13 -0.36
N THR A 100 -16.63 2.26 0.60
CA THR A 100 -15.76 1.31 1.28
C THR A 100 -16.44 -0.07 1.34
N THR A 101 -15.70 -1.10 0.95
CA THR A 101 -16.10 -2.51 1.06
C THR A 101 -15.21 -3.21 2.09
N ILE A 102 -15.82 -3.94 3.03
CA ILE A 102 -15.09 -4.74 4.02
C ILE A 102 -15.09 -6.21 3.58
N ILE A 103 -13.91 -6.81 3.53
CA ILE A 103 -13.74 -8.24 3.30
C ILE A 103 -13.35 -8.89 4.62
N SER A 104 -14.28 -9.67 5.19
CA SER A 104 -14.10 -10.34 6.49
C SER A 104 -13.87 -11.85 6.36
N ASN A 105 -14.29 -12.46 5.25
CA ASN A 105 -14.20 -13.88 4.97
C ASN A 105 -14.01 -14.12 3.46
N ASN A 106 -13.78 -15.37 3.06
CA ASN A 106 -13.63 -15.80 1.66
C ASN A 106 -12.68 -14.87 0.88
N LEU A 107 -11.54 -14.52 1.49
CA LEU A 107 -10.62 -13.49 1.01
C LEU A 107 -10.21 -13.72 -0.46
N SER A 108 -9.88 -14.95 -0.83
CA SER A 108 -9.44 -15.27 -2.19
C SER A 108 -10.54 -14.97 -3.22
N ASP A 109 -11.76 -15.45 -2.98
CA ASP A 109 -12.88 -15.30 -3.92
C ASP A 109 -13.28 -13.83 -4.05
N ARG A 110 -13.41 -13.13 -2.92
CA ARG A 110 -13.80 -11.72 -2.88
C ARG A 110 -12.76 -10.81 -3.56
N ILE A 111 -11.48 -11.08 -3.37
CA ILE A 111 -10.42 -10.35 -4.06
C ILE A 111 -10.44 -10.65 -5.55
N ASN A 112 -10.64 -11.90 -5.96
CA ASN A 112 -10.74 -12.26 -7.37
C ASN A 112 -11.97 -11.64 -8.05
N GLU A 113 -13.11 -11.54 -7.37
CA GLU A 113 -14.28 -10.80 -7.88
C GLU A 113 -13.91 -9.34 -8.22
N ILE A 114 -13.20 -8.65 -7.33
CA ILE A 114 -12.76 -7.25 -7.55
C ILE A 114 -11.74 -7.17 -8.70
N ARG A 115 -10.81 -8.13 -8.79
CA ARG A 115 -9.80 -8.17 -9.85
C ARG A 115 -10.40 -8.37 -11.24
N HIS A 116 -11.57 -9.01 -11.37
CA HIS A 116 -12.25 -9.24 -12.64
C HIS A 116 -13.14 -8.07 -13.08
N GLN A 117 -13.38 -7.09 -12.23
CA GLN A 117 -14.06 -5.85 -12.61
C GLN A 117 -13.17 -5.01 -13.54
N GLU A 118 -13.77 -4.14 -14.33
CA GLU A 118 -13.04 -3.10 -15.07
C GLU A 118 -12.42 -2.10 -14.10
N GLY A 119 -11.27 -1.57 -14.46
CA GLY A 119 -10.57 -0.55 -13.68
C GLY A 119 -9.05 -0.61 -13.80
N SER A 120 -8.40 0.27 -13.04
CA SER A 120 -6.95 0.36 -12.94
C SER A 120 -6.34 -0.78 -12.11
N GLU A 121 -5.04 -0.76 -11.89
CA GLU A 121 -4.42 -1.61 -10.88
C GLU A 121 -4.97 -1.31 -9.48
N ILE A 122 -4.92 -2.30 -8.59
CA ILE A 122 -5.31 -2.18 -7.19
C ILE A 122 -4.03 -1.95 -6.39
N LEU A 123 -3.93 -0.81 -5.72
CA LEU A 123 -2.79 -0.53 -4.85
C LEU A 123 -3.10 -0.95 -3.41
N LEU A 124 -2.29 -1.87 -2.89
CA LEU A 124 -2.31 -2.25 -1.48
C LEU A 124 -1.37 -1.31 -0.71
N PHE A 125 -1.96 -0.41 0.05
CA PHE A 125 -1.23 0.59 0.83
C PHE A 125 -0.82 0.05 2.19
N GLY A 126 0.48 -0.01 2.45
CA GLY A 126 1.02 -0.42 3.73
C GLY A 126 0.45 -1.78 4.18
N SER A 127 0.03 -1.89 5.42
CA SER A 127 -0.68 -3.06 5.98
C SER A 127 0.10 -4.37 5.86
N PRO A 128 1.17 -4.56 6.62
CA PRO A 128 1.95 -5.80 6.53
C PRO A 128 1.08 -7.06 6.69
N SER A 129 0.14 -7.07 7.63
CA SER A 129 -0.74 -8.23 7.82
C SER A 129 -1.65 -8.53 6.62
N ALA A 130 -2.14 -7.50 5.91
CA ALA A 130 -2.91 -7.69 4.69
C ALA A 130 -2.02 -8.22 3.57
N THR A 131 -0.81 -7.66 3.42
CA THR A 131 0.20 -8.13 2.47
C THR A 131 0.55 -9.60 2.71
N HIS A 132 0.84 -9.98 3.95
CA HIS A 132 1.13 -11.39 4.30
C HIS A 132 -0.02 -12.32 3.92
N SER A 133 -1.27 -11.96 4.23
CA SER A 133 -2.43 -12.76 3.88
C SER A 133 -2.58 -12.94 2.36
N LEU A 134 -2.32 -11.90 1.58
CA LEU A 134 -2.42 -11.96 0.12
C LEU A 134 -1.23 -12.69 -0.52
N ILE A 135 -0.03 -12.61 0.05
CA ILE A 135 1.13 -13.40 -0.38
C ILE A 135 0.83 -14.90 -0.20
N GLN A 136 0.32 -15.31 0.96
CA GLN A 136 -0.01 -16.72 1.25
C GLN A 136 -1.07 -17.30 0.29
N LEU A 137 -1.91 -16.45 -0.31
CA LEU A 137 -2.94 -16.81 -1.28
C LEU A 137 -2.46 -16.63 -2.74
N ASP A 138 -1.20 -16.27 -2.97
CA ASP A 138 -0.63 -15.95 -4.29
C ASP A 138 -1.44 -14.85 -5.05
N LEU A 139 -1.91 -13.85 -4.33
CA LEU A 139 -2.74 -12.78 -4.88
C LEU A 139 -1.98 -11.47 -5.14
N ILE A 140 -0.71 -11.36 -4.75
CA ILE A 140 0.13 -10.19 -5.07
C ILE A 140 0.76 -10.38 -6.45
N ASP A 141 0.54 -9.41 -7.34
CA ASP A 141 1.09 -9.44 -8.70
C ASP A 141 2.39 -8.65 -8.83
N GLY A 142 2.67 -7.75 -7.88
CA GLY A 142 3.90 -6.99 -7.90
C GLY A 142 4.15 -6.20 -6.63
N TYR A 143 5.35 -5.66 -6.55
CA TYR A 143 5.84 -4.89 -5.41
C TYR A 143 6.37 -3.54 -5.89
N TRP A 144 5.84 -2.48 -5.34
CA TRP A 144 6.30 -1.11 -5.54
C TRP A 144 6.88 -0.61 -4.21
N LEU A 145 8.19 -0.77 -4.08
CA LEU A 145 8.91 -0.60 -2.82
C LEU A 145 9.74 0.67 -2.83
N PHE A 146 9.73 1.37 -1.71
CA PHE A 146 10.58 2.52 -1.43
C PHE A 146 11.57 2.14 -0.33
N VAL A 147 12.77 1.76 -0.73
CA VAL A 147 13.84 1.33 0.19
C VAL A 147 14.48 2.56 0.80
N ASN A 148 14.29 2.74 2.10
CA ASN A 148 14.87 3.83 2.85
C ASN A 148 16.32 3.51 3.24
N PRO A 149 17.23 4.50 3.26
CA PRO A 149 18.65 4.30 3.60
C PRO A 149 18.83 4.15 5.12
N ILE A 150 18.26 3.10 5.69
CA ILE A 150 18.33 2.76 7.12
C ILE A 150 18.28 1.25 7.33
N ILE A 151 18.97 0.77 8.35
CA ILE A 151 18.87 -0.59 8.89
C ILE A 151 18.19 -0.48 10.26
N LEU A 152 17.12 -1.23 10.48
CA LEU A 152 16.38 -1.22 11.74
C LEU A 152 16.84 -2.33 12.69
N GLY A 153 17.33 -3.45 12.17
CA GLY A 153 17.76 -4.61 12.93
C GLY A 153 16.62 -5.46 13.49
N GLN A 154 15.48 -4.84 13.80
CA GLN A 154 14.26 -5.50 14.28
C GLN A 154 13.03 -4.67 13.92
N GLY A 155 11.89 -5.33 13.74
CA GLY A 155 10.65 -4.65 13.38
C GLY A 155 9.61 -5.59 12.80
N ILE A 156 8.61 -5.01 12.13
CA ILE A 156 7.59 -5.75 11.39
C ILE A 156 8.13 -5.99 9.97
N PRO A 157 8.45 -7.23 9.59
CA PRO A 157 9.02 -7.51 8.27
C PRO A 157 7.97 -7.42 7.16
N LEU A 158 8.39 -7.05 5.94
CA LEU A 158 7.53 -7.11 4.76
C LEU A 158 7.22 -8.56 4.36
N PHE A 159 8.23 -9.42 4.40
CA PHE A 159 8.10 -10.81 3.98
C PHE A 159 8.21 -11.75 5.19
N VAL A 160 7.19 -12.61 5.37
CA VAL A 160 7.14 -13.64 6.41
C VAL A 160 6.60 -14.93 5.82
N ASP A 161 7.03 -16.05 6.37
CA ASP A 161 6.51 -17.39 6.05
C ASP A 161 6.45 -17.70 4.54
N ILE A 162 7.43 -17.21 3.78
CA ILE A 162 7.56 -17.52 2.35
C ILE A 162 8.03 -18.96 2.22
N LYS A 163 7.12 -19.84 1.78
CA LYS A 163 7.39 -21.29 1.66
C LYS A 163 8.32 -21.60 0.51
N ASP A 164 8.07 -20.98 -0.63
CA ASP A 164 8.83 -21.19 -1.86
C ASP A 164 9.36 -19.85 -2.38
N LYS A 165 10.49 -19.92 -3.10
CA LYS A 165 11.06 -18.73 -3.73
C LYS A 165 10.09 -18.12 -4.75
N VAL A 166 9.87 -16.80 -4.65
CA VAL A 166 9.10 -16.03 -5.63
C VAL A 166 10.07 -15.31 -6.55
N LYS A 167 10.00 -15.56 -7.84
CA LYS A 167 10.79 -14.84 -8.84
C LYS A 167 10.13 -13.51 -9.16
N LEU A 168 10.96 -12.48 -9.35
CA LEU A 168 10.50 -11.13 -9.64
C LEU A 168 11.24 -10.60 -10.87
N ASN A 169 10.50 -9.92 -11.75
CA ASN A 169 11.06 -9.17 -12.87
C ASN A 169 11.04 -7.67 -12.52
N LEU A 170 12.20 -7.01 -12.56
CA LEU A 170 12.32 -5.58 -12.33
C LEU A 170 11.71 -4.84 -13.52
N LEU A 171 10.73 -3.97 -13.26
CA LEU A 171 10.12 -3.10 -14.26
C LEU A 171 10.83 -1.74 -14.33
N THR A 172 10.97 -1.09 -13.17
CA THR A 172 11.62 0.21 -13.06
C THR A 172 12.33 0.34 -11.72
N THR A 173 13.33 1.21 -11.69
CA THR A 173 13.99 1.68 -10.48
C THR A 173 14.23 3.18 -10.57
N ARG A 174 14.23 3.86 -9.42
CA ARG A 174 14.54 5.29 -9.33
C ARG A 174 15.24 5.58 -8.01
N GLN A 175 16.26 6.43 -8.06
CA GLN A 175 16.89 7.00 -6.88
C GLN A 175 16.36 8.41 -6.66
N PHE A 176 16.02 8.73 -5.41
CA PHE A 176 15.59 10.07 -4.98
C PHE A 176 16.74 10.82 -4.29
N THR A 177 16.65 12.14 -4.26
CA THR A 177 17.66 13.00 -3.61
C THR A 177 17.79 12.74 -2.12
N SER A 178 16.72 12.27 -1.46
CA SER A 178 16.73 11.84 -0.06
C SER A 178 17.53 10.57 0.22
N GLY A 179 18.01 9.87 -0.84
CA GLY A 179 18.69 8.58 -0.75
C GLY A 179 17.73 7.37 -0.75
N VAL A 180 16.42 7.60 -0.79
CA VAL A 180 15.42 6.54 -0.99
C VAL A 180 15.57 5.98 -2.41
N THR A 181 15.43 4.66 -2.55
CA THR A 181 15.43 3.98 -3.85
C THR A 181 14.10 3.30 -4.09
N GLU A 182 13.44 3.65 -5.19
CA GLU A 182 12.25 2.94 -5.67
C GLU A 182 12.66 1.67 -6.40
N LEU A 183 11.98 0.58 -6.10
CA LEU A 183 12.03 -0.69 -6.82
C LEU A 183 10.61 -1.10 -7.19
N ASN A 184 10.36 -1.28 -8.48
CA ASN A 184 9.05 -1.71 -8.98
C ASN A 184 9.20 -3.06 -9.67
N TYR A 185 8.67 -4.08 -9.05
CA TYR A 185 8.74 -5.46 -9.50
C TYR A 185 7.37 -6.01 -9.86
N ILE A 186 7.36 -6.96 -10.80
CA ILE A 186 6.22 -7.84 -11.07
C ILE A 186 6.61 -9.28 -10.73
N VAL A 187 5.66 -10.02 -10.19
CA VAL A 187 5.86 -11.46 -9.92
C VAL A 187 5.96 -12.21 -11.25
N ASP A 188 7.03 -12.99 -11.39
CA ASP A 188 7.27 -13.84 -12.54
C ASP A 188 6.45 -15.14 -12.35
N ARG A 189 5.25 -15.14 -12.93
CA ARG A 189 4.40 -16.33 -12.97
C ARG A 189 4.57 -17.05 -14.32
N PRO A 190 4.62 -18.40 -14.31
CA PRO A 190 4.67 -19.20 -15.55
C PRO A 190 3.42 -19.01 -16.43
#